data_f735213d68002decc5798e21b59968bd
#
_entry.id   f735213d68002decc5798e21b59968bd
#
_cell.length_a   1.000
_cell.length_b   1.000
_cell.length_c   1.000
_cell.angle_alpha   90.00
_cell.angle_beta   90.00
_cell.angle_gamma   90.00
#
_symmetry.space_group_name_H-M   'P 1'
#
loop_
_entity.id
_entity.type
_entity.pdbx_description
1 polymer ?
#
loop_
_entity_poly.entity_id
_entity_poly.type
_entity_poly.pdbx_seq_one_letter_code
_entity_poly.pdbx_strand_id
1 'polypeptide(L)'
;SYSIRVGQPSVYMEIRYPQVQEGMARLVDSLESTSLLRVGAQYNTDTLSAERTRITNVLRNRGYYYFRPEYIDYQADTTQQKNRVDLRMRLTPGIPAPALVPYRVGRITVSLQNIRGGAPDTLHLPGQTVVYQKPLKIRPKLLAKSITMKTGDLFTVNAQNTTLSNLNKLGIFRSV
;
A
#
# COMPACT_ATOMS: atom_id res chain seq x y z
N SER A 1 14.05 35.40 28.28
CA SER A 1 14.84 34.18 28.05
C SER A 1 13.95 32.97 28.28
N TYR A 2 13.96 32.05 27.37
CA TYR A 2 13.24 30.78 27.51
C TYR A 2 14.27 29.71 27.88
N SER A 3 14.04 28.98 28.99
CA SER A 3 14.86 27.83 29.35
C SER A 3 14.07 26.55 29.08
N ILE A 4 14.60 25.68 28.19
CA ILE A 4 14.02 24.37 27.85
C ILE A 4 14.82 23.30 28.62
N ARG A 5 14.14 22.55 29.49
CA ARG A 5 14.72 21.35 30.10
C ARG A 5 14.37 20.15 29.24
N VAL A 6 15.36 19.56 28.61
CA VAL A 6 15.19 18.34 27.86
C VAL A 6 15.24 17.14 28.81
N GLY A 7 14.14 16.38 28.90
CA GLY A 7 14.10 15.13 29.67
C GLY A 7 14.87 14.01 28.94
N GLN A 8 15.18 12.92 29.66
CA GLN A 8 15.73 11.72 29.03
C GLN A 8 14.68 11.11 28.08
N PRO A 9 15.09 10.71 26.85
CA PRO A 9 14.16 10.08 25.91
C PRO A 9 13.65 8.75 26.44
N SER A 10 12.39 8.44 26.14
CA SER A 10 11.82 7.13 26.42
C SER A 10 12.27 6.11 25.38
N VAL A 11 12.45 4.85 25.79
CA VAL A 11 12.85 3.74 24.92
C VAL A 11 11.81 2.61 24.95
N TYR A 12 11.67 1.88 23.85
CA TYR A 12 10.80 0.71 23.81
C TYR A 12 11.36 -0.42 24.70
N MET A 13 10.52 -0.93 25.60
CA MET A 13 10.84 -2.11 26.41
C MET A 13 10.29 -3.37 25.82
N GLU A 14 9.06 -3.32 25.35
CA GLU A 14 8.38 -4.41 24.70
C GLU A 14 7.59 -3.88 23.50
N ILE A 15 7.51 -4.69 22.44
CA ILE A 15 6.71 -4.40 21.26
C ILE A 15 5.88 -5.66 20.98
N ARG A 16 4.56 -5.52 21.08
CA ARG A 16 3.61 -6.61 20.84
C ARG A 16 2.83 -6.35 19.56
N TYR A 17 2.82 -7.34 18.66
CA TYR A 17 2.06 -7.32 17.42
C TYR A 17 0.64 -7.85 17.62
N PRO A 18 -0.32 -7.46 16.75
CA PRO A 18 -1.70 -7.88 16.90
C PRO A 18 -1.84 -9.40 16.65
N GLN A 19 -2.67 -10.03 17.45
CA GLN A 19 -3.18 -11.36 17.11
C GLN A 19 -4.20 -11.19 15.98
N VAL A 20 -3.98 -11.87 14.87
CA VAL A 20 -4.81 -11.83 13.67
C VAL A 20 -5.29 -13.23 13.30
N GLN A 21 -6.31 -13.29 12.44
CA GLN A 21 -6.82 -14.56 11.93
C GLN A 21 -5.74 -15.36 11.19
N GLU A 22 -5.86 -16.66 11.17
CA GLU A 22 -4.85 -17.61 10.64
C GLU A 22 -4.29 -17.25 9.26
N GLY A 23 -5.12 -16.73 8.36
CA GLY A 23 -4.68 -16.28 7.02
C GLY A 23 -3.70 -15.10 7.02
N MET A 24 -3.73 -14.27 8.06
CA MET A 24 -2.83 -13.12 8.24
C MET A 24 -1.68 -13.42 9.22
N ALA A 25 -1.73 -14.48 10.01
CA ALA A 25 -0.75 -14.77 11.06
C ALA A 25 0.68 -14.86 10.49
N ARG A 26 0.88 -15.64 9.43
CA ARG A 26 2.19 -15.75 8.75
C ARG A 26 2.70 -14.41 8.20
N LEU A 27 1.79 -13.51 7.84
CA LEU A 27 2.14 -12.16 7.38
C LEU A 27 2.63 -11.32 8.54
N VAL A 28 2.01 -11.41 9.71
CA VAL A 28 2.41 -10.68 10.92
C VAL A 28 3.81 -11.11 11.36
N ASP A 29 4.12 -12.41 11.37
CA ASP A 29 5.46 -12.91 11.67
C ASP A 29 6.52 -12.32 10.71
N SER A 30 6.19 -12.27 9.41
CA SER A 30 7.04 -11.64 8.39
C SER A 30 7.17 -10.11 8.59
N LEU A 31 6.15 -9.45 9.13
CA LEU A 31 6.17 -8.02 9.42
C LEU A 31 7.06 -7.69 10.61
N GLU A 32 7.05 -8.53 11.64
CA GLU A 32 7.87 -8.38 12.84
C GLU A 32 9.37 -8.42 12.49
N SER A 33 9.80 -9.40 11.71
CA SER A 33 11.22 -9.58 11.33
C SER A 33 11.81 -8.38 10.59
N THR A 34 10.98 -7.60 9.88
CA THR A 34 11.38 -6.43 9.07
C THR A 34 10.96 -5.10 9.69
N SER A 35 10.50 -5.10 10.93
CA SER A 35 9.98 -3.91 11.62
C SER A 35 11.02 -2.79 11.75
N LEU A 36 10.53 -1.55 11.65
CA LEU A 36 11.31 -0.35 11.99
C LEU A 36 11.36 -0.12 13.51
N LEU A 37 10.45 -0.74 14.25
CA LEU A 37 10.37 -0.65 15.69
C LEU A 37 11.31 -1.69 16.31
N ARG A 38 12.15 -1.27 17.24
CA ARG A 38 13.12 -2.16 17.91
C ARG A 38 13.13 -1.91 19.40
N VAL A 39 13.11 -2.97 20.19
CA VAL A 39 13.33 -2.90 21.65
C VAL A 39 14.66 -2.22 21.93
N GLY A 40 14.69 -1.30 22.89
CA GLY A 40 15.86 -0.49 23.23
C GLY A 40 16.04 0.78 22.38
N ALA A 41 15.37 0.90 21.23
CA ALA A 41 15.38 2.13 20.44
C ALA A 41 14.54 3.24 21.09
N GLN A 42 14.84 4.48 20.75
CA GLN A 42 14.09 5.65 21.25
C GLN A 42 12.66 5.62 20.72
N TYR A 43 11.70 5.87 21.62
CA TYR A 43 10.30 6.08 21.24
C TYR A 43 10.17 7.34 20.37
N ASN A 44 9.60 7.17 19.19
CA ASN A 44 9.40 8.25 18.23
C ASN A 44 8.10 8.03 17.45
N THR A 45 7.25 9.03 17.41
CA THR A 45 5.96 9.01 16.70
C THR A 45 6.14 8.96 15.17
N ASP A 46 7.22 9.53 14.64
CA ASP A 46 7.52 9.46 13.20
C ASP A 46 7.86 8.03 12.77
N THR A 47 8.60 7.30 13.64
CA THR A 47 8.89 5.88 13.42
C THR A 47 7.62 5.04 13.46
N LEU A 48 6.66 5.35 14.36
CA LEU A 48 5.35 4.69 14.40
C LEU A 48 4.57 4.93 13.09
N SER A 49 4.59 6.16 12.59
CA SER A 49 3.92 6.53 11.32
C SER A 49 4.57 5.84 10.12
N ALA A 50 5.91 5.79 10.09
CA ALA A 50 6.67 5.09 9.05
C ALA A 50 6.39 3.58 9.08
N GLU A 51 6.33 2.96 10.27
CA GLU A 51 6.00 1.54 10.44
C GLU A 51 4.58 1.22 9.98
N ARG A 52 3.61 2.06 10.33
CA ARG A 52 2.22 1.95 9.87
C ARG A 52 2.16 1.95 8.33
N THR A 53 2.88 2.86 7.71
CA THR A 53 2.98 2.96 6.24
C THR A 53 3.66 1.73 5.64
N ARG A 54 4.76 1.28 6.23
CA ARG A 54 5.47 0.07 5.80
C ARG A 54 4.57 -1.16 5.83
N ILE A 55 3.89 -1.40 6.94
CA ILE A 55 2.96 -2.54 7.11
C ILE A 55 1.85 -2.47 6.06
N THR A 56 1.25 -1.29 5.88
CA THR A 56 0.19 -1.09 4.88
C THR A 56 0.68 -1.44 3.48
N ASN A 57 1.88 -1.00 3.11
CA ASN A 57 2.45 -1.31 1.80
C ASN A 57 2.74 -2.81 1.62
N VAL A 58 3.25 -3.48 2.66
CA VAL A 58 3.46 -4.94 2.61
C VAL A 58 2.14 -5.66 2.42
N LEU A 59 1.09 -5.31 3.16
CA LEU A 59 -0.23 -5.92 3.03
C LEU A 59 -0.83 -5.64 1.64
N ARG A 60 -0.76 -4.43 1.14
CA ARG A 60 -1.26 -4.07 -0.21
C ARG A 60 -0.49 -4.79 -1.32
N ASN A 61 0.79 -5.09 -1.13
CA ASN A 61 1.58 -5.93 -2.05
C ASN A 61 1.29 -7.44 -1.88
N ARG A 62 0.45 -7.82 -0.94
CA ARG A 62 -0.05 -9.19 -0.72
C ARG A 62 -1.55 -9.30 -1.02
N GLY A 63 -2.09 -8.36 -1.81
CA GLY A 63 -3.47 -8.41 -2.29
C GLY A 63 -4.47 -7.63 -1.43
N TYR A 64 -4.14 -7.15 -0.26
CA TYR A 64 -5.09 -6.43 0.61
C TYR A 64 -5.34 -5.01 0.09
N TYR A 65 -6.01 -4.91 -1.04
CA TYR A 65 -6.20 -3.67 -1.81
C TYR A 65 -6.79 -2.52 -0.98
N TYR A 66 -7.80 -2.83 -0.17
CA TYR A 66 -8.52 -1.83 0.64
C TYR A 66 -7.90 -1.58 2.01
N PHE A 67 -6.77 -2.24 2.34
CA PHE A 67 -6.11 -2.00 3.61
C PHE A 67 -5.52 -0.58 3.66
N ARG A 68 -5.69 0.11 4.81
CA ARG A 68 -5.27 1.50 5.01
C ARG A 68 -4.43 1.66 6.27
N PRO A 69 -3.53 2.68 6.33
CA PRO A 69 -2.72 2.94 7.51
C PRO A 69 -3.55 3.18 8.78
N GLU A 70 -4.74 3.77 8.65
CA GLU A 70 -5.63 4.11 9.76
C GLU A 70 -6.20 2.88 10.47
N TYR A 71 -6.08 1.70 9.86
CA TYR A 71 -6.50 0.44 10.48
C TYR A 71 -5.49 -0.11 11.49
N ILE A 72 -4.30 0.51 11.60
CA ILE A 72 -3.27 0.17 12.57
C ILE A 72 -3.28 1.22 13.67
N ASP A 73 -3.48 0.79 14.90
CA ASP A 73 -3.43 1.62 16.10
C ASP A 73 -2.29 1.18 17.01
N TYR A 74 -1.71 2.14 17.74
CA TYR A 74 -0.65 1.91 18.70
C TYR A 74 -1.11 2.35 20.08
N GLN A 75 -1.01 1.45 21.03
CA GLN A 75 -1.21 1.75 22.45
C GLN A 75 0.15 1.72 23.14
N ALA A 76 0.56 2.87 23.66
CA ALA A 76 1.79 3.01 24.42
C ALA A 76 1.48 3.09 25.93
N ASP A 77 2.05 2.20 26.71
CA ASP A 77 2.00 2.24 28.16
C ASP A 77 3.34 2.78 28.68
N THR A 78 3.29 3.92 29.39
CA THR A 78 4.43 4.60 29.99
C THR A 78 4.42 4.54 31.51
N THR A 79 3.47 3.81 32.10
CA THR A 79 3.21 3.82 33.54
C THR A 79 4.08 2.82 34.30
N GLN A 80 4.61 1.80 33.63
CA GLN A 80 5.31 0.69 34.27
C GLN A 80 6.69 1.08 34.79
N GLN A 81 7.46 1.85 34.01
CA GLN A 81 8.80 2.29 34.40
C GLN A 81 9.09 3.66 33.77
N LYS A 82 9.85 4.49 34.53
CA LYS A 82 10.27 5.83 34.09
C LYS A 82 11.11 5.73 32.79
N ASN A 83 10.79 6.56 31.80
CA ASN A 83 11.46 6.65 30.48
C ASN A 83 11.42 5.32 29.68
N ARG A 84 10.42 4.48 29.90
CA ARG A 84 10.22 3.21 29.19
C ARG A 84 8.81 3.12 28.65
N VAL A 85 8.66 2.47 27.49
CA VAL A 85 7.38 2.35 26.78
C VAL A 85 7.16 0.89 26.39
N ASP A 86 6.07 0.32 26.85
CA ASP A 86 5.53 -0.92 26.33
C ASP A 86 4.55 -0.59 25.23
N LEU A 87 4.87 -1.00 24.01
CA LEU A 87 4.08 -0.70 22.82
C LEU A 87 3.25 -1.92 22.40
N ARG A 88 1.95 -1.73 22.27
CA ARG A 88 1.04 -2.73 21.70
C ARG A 88 0.47 -2.20 20.39
N MET A 89 0.76 -2.89 19.29
CA MET A 89 0.10 -2.67 18.03
C MET A 89 -1.25 -3.41 18.01
N ARG A 90 -2.28 -2.76 17.50
CA ARG A 90 -3.63 -3.32 17.37
C ARG A 90 -4.22 -2.97 16.02
N LEU A 91 -5.18 -3.76 15.57
CA LEU A 91 -6.08 -3.35 14.52
C LEU A 91 -7.24 -2.56 15.11
N THR A 92 -7.65 -1.47 14.47
CA THR A 92 -8.79 -0.66 14.91
C THR A 92 -10.08 -1.49 14.85
N PRO A 93 -11.02 -1.28 15.76
CA PRO A 93 -12.35 -1.89 15.65
C PRO A 93 -13.09 -1.43 14.39
N GLY A 94 -13.93 -2.29 13.82
CA GLY A 94 -14.83 -1.90 12.71
C GLY A 94 -14.14 -1.80 11.34
N ILE A 95 -13.00 -2.43 11.13
CA ILE A 95 -12.39 -2.53 9.79
C ILE A 95 -13.38 -3.23 8.87
N PRO A 96 -13.71 -2.66 7.69
CA PRO A 96 -14.58 -3.31 6.73
C PRO A 96 -14.03 -4.67 6.27
N ALA A 97 -14.88 -5.69 6.23
CA ALA A 97 -14.48 -7.03 5.81
C ALA A 97 -13.71 -7.07 4.46
N PRO A 98 -14.06 -6.25 3.44
CA PRO A 98 -13.27 -6.17 2.21
C PRO A 98 -11.81 -5.75 2.40
N ALA A 99 -11.47 -5.05 3.47
CA ALA A 99 -10.08 -4.66 3.74
C ALA A 99 -9.22 -5.79 4.33
N LEU A 100 -9.87 -6.85 4.80
CA LEU A 100 -9.22 -8.01 5.45
C LEU A 100 -9.08 -9.23 4.55
N VAL A 101 -9.41 -9.11 3.26
CA VAL A 101 -9.28 -10.20 2.27
C VAL A 101 -8.38 -9.80 1.12
N PRO A 102 -7.59 -10.75 0.56
CA PRO A 102 -6.74 -10.46 -0.58
C PRO A 102 -7.54 -10.47 -1.88
N TYR A 103 -7.21 -9.55 -2.79
CA TYR A 103 -7.83 -9.39 -4.11
C TYR A 103 -6.89 -9.83 -5.23
N ARG A 104 -7.49 -10.30 -6.30
CA ARG A 104 -6.82 -10.60 -7.57
C ARG A 104 -7.24 -9.61 -8.63
N VAL A 105 -6.35 -9.38 -9.59
CA VAL A 105 -6.62 -8.53 -10.75
C VAL A 105 -7.71 -9.18 -11.60
N GLY A 106 -8.80 -8.46 -11.79
CA GLY A 106 -9.90 -8.85 -12.68
C GLY A 106 -9.60 -8.51 -14.14
N ARG A 107 -10.66 -8.23 -14.92
CA ARG A 107 -10.55 -7.77 -16.30
C ARG A 107 -9.84 -6.41 -16.34
N ILE A 108 -8.83 -6.31 -17.23
CA ILE A 108 -8.11 -5.05 -17.46
C ILE A 108 -8.72 -4.38 -18.68
N THR A 109 -9.28 -3.19 -18.50
CA THR A 109 -9.79 -2.34 -19.58
C THR A 109 -9.03 -1.03 -19.58
N VAL A 110 -8.44 -0.68 -20.73
CA VAL A 110 -7.75 0.59 -20.93
C VAL A 110 -8.64 1.47 -21.79
N SER A 111 -9.09 2.58 -21.24
CA SER A 111 -9.92 3.54 -21.98
C SER A 111 -9.07 4.73 -22.43
N LEU A 112 -8.95 4.91 -23.73
CA LEU A 112 -8.20 6.02 -24.35
C LEU A 112 -9.19 7.02 -24.91
N GLN A 113 -9.30 8.17 -24.24
CA GLN A 113 -10.16 9.26 -24.68
C GLN A 113 -9.36 10.25 -25.54
N ASN A 114 -9.93 10.67 -26.67
CA ASN A 114 -9.37 11.72 -27.50
C ASN A 114 -10.11 13.03 -27.21
N ILE A 115 -9.37 14.12 -26.99
CA ILE A 115 -9.93 15.44 -26.70
C ILE A 115 -10.85 15.95 -27.83
N ARG A 116 -10.60 15.53 -29.07
CA ARG A 116 -11.38 15.95 -30.24
C ARG A 116 -12.61 15.06 -30.50
N GLY A 117 -12.83 14.06 -29.66
CA GLY A 117 -13.85 13.04 -29.90
C GLY A 117 -13.48 12.11 -31.06
N GLY A 118 -14.37 11.23 -31.43
CA GLY A 118 -14.23 10.27 -32.52
C GLY A 118 -15.14 9.06 -32.30
N ALA A 119 -15.36 8.28 -33.36
CA ALA A 119 -16.12 7.04 -33.23
C ALA A 119 -15.39 6.07 -32.29
N PRO A 120 -16.09 5.49 -31.30
CA PRO A 120 -15.49 4.51 -30.40
C PRO A 120 -15.16 3.23 -31.15
N ASP A 121 -14.06 2.60 -30.77
CA ASP A 121 -13.64 1.29 -31.28
C ASP A 121 -13.00 0.49 -30.15
N THR A 122 -12.90 -0.83 -30.31
CA THR A 122 -12.38 -1.73 -29.30
C THR A 122 -11.34 -2.66 -29.89
N LEU A 123 -10.20 -2.76 -29.24
CA LEU A 123 -9.12 -3.66 -29.59
C LEU A 123 -8.92 -4.68 -28.46
N HIS A 124 -9.03 -5.95 -28.78
CA HIS A 124 -8.72 -7.04 -27.84
C HIS A 124 -7.25 -7.43 -27.97
N LEU A 125 -6.54 -7.35 -26.85
CA LEU A 125 -5.15 -7.80 -26.71
C LEU A 125 -5.11 -8.95 -25.70
N PRO A 126 -4.07 -9.79 -25.69
CA PRO A 126 -3.95 -10.85 -24.70
C PRO A 126 -4.05 -10.31 -23.27
N GLY A 127 -5.08 -10.70 -22.54
CA GLY A 127 -5.34 -10.30 -21.15
C GLY A 127 -5.86 -8.88 -20.93
N GLN A 128 -6.09 -8.10 -22.01
CA GLN A 128 -6.50 -6.69 -21.92
C GLN A 128 -7.49 -6.31 -23.01
N THR A 129 -8.36 -5.36 -22.71
CA THR A 129 -9.25 -4.74 -23.68
C THR A 129 -8.94 -3.25 -23.75
N VAL A 130 -8.69 -2.73 -24.95
CA VAL A 130 -8.44 -1.31 -25.19
C VAL A 130 -9.65 -0.70 -25.88
N VAL A 131 -10.32 0.22 -25.22
CA VAL A 131 -11.39 1.03 -25.80
C VAL A 131 -10.80 2.38 -26.18
N TYR A 132 -10.94 2.79 -27.44
CA TYR A 132 -10.33 4.01 -27.94
C TYR A 132 -11.23 4.74 -28.92
N GLN A 133 -10.90 6.00 -29.18
CA GLN A 133 -11.52 6.80 -30.25
C GLN A 133 -10.55 6.91 -31.43
N LYS A 134 -11.07 6.69 -32.64
CA LYS A 134 -10.27 6.80 -33.88
C LYS A 134 -9.84 8.25 -34.17
N PRO A 135 -8.62 8.46 -34.70
CA PRO A 135 -7.57 7.48 -34.96
C PRO A 135 -6.78 7.10 -33.70
N LEU A 136 -6.39 5.84 -33.56
CA LEU A 136 -5.52 5.40 -32.48
C LEU A 136 -4.08 5.87 -32.74
N LYS A 137 -3.57 6.76 -31.88
CA LYS A 137 -2.26 7.41 -32.05
C LYS A 137 -1.09 6.63 -31.45
N ILE A 138 -1.37 5.54 -30.72
CA ILE A 138 -0.38 4.71 -30.06
C ILE A 138 -0.36 3.30 -30.63
N ARG A 139 0.83 2.70 -30.73
CA ARG A 139 0.95 1.29 -31.13
C ARG A 139 0.38 0.38 -30.03
N PRO A 140 -0.61 -0.49 -30.30
CA PRO A 140 -1.25 -1.34 -29.29
C PRO A 140 -0.27 -2.21 -28.51
N LYS A 141 0.76 -2.74 -29.19
CA LYS A 141 1.81 -3.55 -28.53
C LYS A 141 2.61 -2.76 -27.49
N LEU A 142 2.83 -1.47 -27.71
CA LEU A 142 3.54 -0.62 -26.75
C LEU A 142 2.68 -0.37 -25.52
N LEU A 143 1.38 -0.11 -25.72
CA LEU A 143 0.42 0.04 -24.65
C LEU A 143 0.33 -1.23 -23.79
N ALA A 144 0.18 -2.40 -24.44
CA ALA A 144 0.12 -3.68 -23.74
C ALA A 144 1.36 -3.96 -22.89
N LYS A 145 2.56 -3.63 -23.38
CA LYS A 145 3.83 -3.79 -22.66
C LYS A 145 3.97 -2.85 -21.46
N SER A 146 3.27 -1.72 -21.48
CA SER A 146 3.33 -0.73 -20.38
C SER A 146 2.51 -1.18 -19.17
N ILE A 147 1.59 -2.12 -19.34
CA ILE A 147 0.74 -2.66 -18.28
C ILE A 147 1.41 -3.91 -17.71
N THR A 148 1.87 -3.84 -16.47
CA THR A 148 2.57 -4.95 -15.80
C THR A 148 1.64 -5.92 -15.08
N MET A 149 0.42 -5.50 -14.78
CA MET A 149 -0.61 -6.33 -14.16
C MET A 149 -1.19 -7.31 -15.16
N LYS A 150 -1.55 -8.53 -14.71
CA LYS A 150 -2.22 -9.55 -15.51
C LYS A 150 -3.49 -10.00 -14.80
N THR A 151 -4.53 -10.28 -15.58
CA THR A 151 -5.78 -10.87 -15.07
C THR A 151 -5.48 -12.18 -14.32
N GLY A 152 -6.02 -12.33 -13.11
CA GLY A 152 -5.82 -13.50 -12.25
C GLY A 152 -4.65 -13.38 -11.28
N ASP A 153 -3.68 -12.49 -11.52
CA ASP A 153 -2.58 -12.27 -10.58
C ASP A 153 -3.07 -11.69 -9.25
N LEU A 154 -2.35 -11.96 -8.18
CA LEU A 154 -2.59 -11.27 -6.92
C LEU A 154 -2.35 -9.77 -7.11
N PHE A 155 -3.25 -8.93 -6.62
CA PHE A 155 -3.05 -7.48 -6.69
C PHE A 155 -1.79 -7.08 -5.90
N THR A 156 -1.00 -6.19 -6.48
CA THR A 156 0.11 -5.54 -5.79
C THR A 156 0.14 -4.05 -6.12
N VAL A 157 0.34 -3.21 -5.10
CA VAL A 157 0.47 -1.76 -5.30
C VAL A 157 1.72 -1.43 -6.15
N ASN A 158 2.76 -2.23 -6.07
CA ASN A 158 3.96 -2.06 -6.89
C ASN A 158 3.68 -2.26 -8.38
N ALA A 159 2.92 -3.30 -8.77
CA ALA A 159 2.54 -3.52 -10.17
C ALA A 159 1.64 -2.39 -10.69
N GLN A 160 0.73 -1.89 -9.85
CA GLN A 160 -0.10 -0.73 -10.19
C GLN A 160 0.76 0.51 -10.43
N ASN A 161 1.64 0.87 -9.50
CA ASN A 161 2.51 2.04 -9.62
C ASN A 161 3.47 1.92 -10.80
N THR A 162 4.01 0.73 -11.06
CA THR A 162 4.86 0.47 -12.23
C THR A 162 4.08 0.67 -13.53
N THR A 163 2.84 0.18 -13.60
CA THR A 163 1.96 0.39 -14.76
C THR A 163 1.72 1.87 -14.99
N LEU A 164 1.33 2.63 -13.95
CA LEU A 164 1.12 4.08 -14.06
C LEU A 164 2.40 4.82 -14.49
N SER A 165 3.54 4.47 -13.90
CA SER A 165 4.85 5.05 -14.27
C SER A 165 5.19 4.76 -15.73
N ASN A 166 4.99 3.53 -16.21
CA ASN A 166 5.26 3.15 -17.60
C ASN A 166 4.35 3.90 -18.57
N LEU A 167 3.07 4.06 -18.24
CA LEU A 167 2.12 4.80 -19.05
C LEU A 167 2.51 6.30 -19.11
N ASN A 168 2.86 6.89 -17.96
CA ASN A 168 3.31 8.29 -17.90
C ASN A 168 4.59 8.53 -18.72
N LYS A 169 5.54 7.59 -18.72
CA LYS A 169 6.77 7.66 -19.52
C LYS A 169 6.55 7.67 -21.02
N LEU A 170 5.39 7.24 -21.51
CA LEU A 170 5.06 7.35 -22.94
C LEU A 170 4.90 8.80 -23.40
N GLY A 171 4.68 9.75 -22.49
CA GLY A 171 4.59 11.18 -22.77
C GLY A 171 3.44 11.63 -23.67
N ILE A 172 2.49 10.73 -23.94
CA ILE A 172 1.36 10.97 -24.86
C ILE A 172 0.04 11.20 -24.15
N PHE A 173 0.00 10.93 -22.84
CA PHE A 173 -1.17 11.14 -22.00
C PHE A 173 -1.04 12.46 -21.22
N ARG A 174 -2.14 13.20 -21.09
CA ARG A 174 -2.20 14.36 -20.20
C ARG A 174 -2.31 13.94 -18.73
N SER A 175 -3.03 12.83 -18.50
CA SER A 175 -3.18 12.19 -17.19
C SER A 175 -3.40 10.68 -17.38
N VAL A 176 -2.94 9.92 -16.45
CA VAL A 176 -3.15 8.45 -16.37
C VAL A 176 -3.81 8.12 -15.05
#